data_42f3777d2283db64e20b7d6368dfa36b
#
_entry.id   42f3777d2283db64e20b7d6368dfa36b
#
_cell.length_a   1.000
_cell.length_b   1.000
_cell.length_c   1.000
_cell.angle_alpha   90.00
_cell.angle_beta   90.00
_cell.angle_gamma   90.00
#
_symmetry.space_group_name_H-M   'P 1'
#
loop_
_entity.id
_entity.type
_entity.pdbx_description
1 polymer ?
#
loop_
_entity_poly.entity_id
_entity_poly.type
_entity_poly.pdbx_seq_one_letter_code
_entity_poly.pdbx_strand_id
1 'polypeptide(L)'
;FRRIKCDQWSSGNVILLGDAAHTAHFSIGSGTKLALEDAIKLADVLDRIKSSPAFAGEGDHPKGGGGPLSLETALDEYVAERNLEVLKLQNSARNSTEWFETLERYTHFEPLQFAYSLLTPSQRISHENLRLCDREWLEGVERWFWTRATDGRSNTTAPPMFAPFKLRQMEVQNRVTVSPMAMYSAVDGTPNDFHFVHYGERALGGAGLIFTEMTCVSPEGRISPGCTGLWNADHVVSWKRIVDFVHAQSKAKICLQLGHSGAKGSTRVGWEEDNAPLSDGNWPVIAASDVPWSPVNQAPRPMTRADMDKVRDEFVAAVRMGIECGFDMVELHPAHGYLLSGFLTPLQNRRTDEYGGSPGNRLC
;
A
#
# COMPACT_ATOMS: atom_id res chain seq x y z
N PHE A 1 -28.73 -1.85 -0.28
CA PHE A 1 -28.38 -1.36 1.07
C PHE A 1 -27.59 -0.04 0.97
N ARG A 2 -27.97 0.96 1.77
CA ARG A 2 -27.23 2.23 1.83
C ARG A 2 -26.48 2.30 3.15
N ARG A 3 -25.17 2.55 3.08
CA ARG A 3 -24.37 2.89 4.25
C ARG A 3 -24.71 4.31 4.67
N ILE A 4 -25.16 4.49 5.89
CA ILE A 4 -25.38 5.79 6.50
C ILE A 4 -24.22 6.05 7.47
N LYS A 5 -23.68 7.24 7.39
CA LYS A 5 -22.70 7.79 8.32
C LYS A 5 -23.11 9.23 8.61
N CYS A 6 -23.37 9.55 9.86
CA CYS A 6 -23.55 10.92 10.29
C CYS A 6 -22.17 11.54 10.57
N ASP A 7 -21.95 12.74 10.10
CA ASP A 7 -20.70 13.46 10.35
C ASP A 7 -20.67 14.04 11.76
N GLN A 8 -21.83 14.34 12.34
CA GLN A 8 -22.00 14.87 13.69
C GLN A 8 -22.92 13.95 14.49
N TRP A 9 -22.42 13.37 15.58
CA TRP A 9 -23.17 12.45 16.44
C TRP A 9 -23.71 13.13 17.71
N SER A 10 -23.20 14.31 18.05
CA SER A 10 -23.65 15.10 19.19
C SER A 10 -23.93 16.53 18.82
N SER A 11 -24.93 17.14 19.47
CA SER A 11 -25.24 18.57 19.34
C SER A 11 -25.91 19.04 20.64
N GLY A 12 -25.22 19.88 21.42
CA GLY A 12 -25.68 20.27 22.74
C GLY A 12 -25.85 19.05 23.66
N ASN A 13 -27.08 18.82 24.12
CA ASN A 13 -27.45 17.68 24.97
C ASN A 13 -28.11 16.53 24.21
N VAL A 14 -28.07 16.55 22.86
CA VAL A 14 -28.58 15.47 22.01
C VAL A 14 -27.40 14.62 21.52
N ILE A 15 -27.53 13.29 21.62
CA ILE A 15 -26.54 12.31 21.13
C ILE A 15 -27.24 11.25 20.30
N LEU A 16 -26.60 10.83 19.20
CA LEU A 16 -27.03 9.74 18.36
C LEU A 16 -26.37 8.44 18.75
N LEU A 17 -27.15 7.33 18.70
CA LEU A 17 -26.73 5.97 19.05
C LEU A 17 -27.18 4.99 17.97
N GLY A 18 -26.41 3.93 17.75
CA GLY A 18 -26.76 2.83 16.86
C GLY A 18 -27.12 3.31 15.45
N ASP A 19 -28.19 2.78 14.91
CA ASP A 19 -28.61 3.09 13.52
C ASP A 19 -28.94 4.55 13.28
N ALA A 20 -29.19 5.35 14.30
CA ALA A 20 -29.36 6.80 14.19
C ALA A 20 -28.04 7.51 13.87
N ALA A 21 -26.93 7.01 14.38
CA ALA A 21 -25.58 7.55 14.14
C ALA A 21 -24.91 6.92 12.91
N HIS A 22 -25.10 5.61 12.73
CA HIS A 22 -24.43 4.83 11.70
C HIS A 22 -25.16 3.53 11.41
N THR A 23 -25.05 3.02 10.18
CA THR A 23 -25.56 1.70 9.82
C THR A 23 -24.42 0.78 9.40
N ALA A 24 -24.52 -0.52 9.71
CA ALA A 24 -23.65 -1.56 9.19
C ALA A 24 -24.47 -2.57 8.38
N HIS A 25 -23.86 -3.12 7.31
CA HIS A 25 -24.51 -4.16 6.53
C HIS A 25 -24.72 -5.41 7.38
N PHE A 26 -25.88 -6.07 7.23
CA PHE A 26 -26.26 -7.24 8.03
C PHE A 26 -25.39 -8.49 7.77
N SER A 27 -24.58 -8.50 6.71
CA SER A 27 -23.74 -9.65 6.31
C SER A 27 -22.84 -10.22 7.41
N ILE A 28 -22.49 -9.40 8.40
CA ILE A 28 -21.66 -9.82 9.53
C ILE A 28 -22.43 -9.89 10.88
N GLY A 29 -23.76 -9.66 10.85
CA GLY A 29 -24.62 -9.78 12.03
C GLY A 29 -24.29 -8.84 13.21
N SER A 30 -23.69 -7.68 12.95
CA SER A 30 -23.10 -6.83 14.00
C SER A 30 -23.88 -5.57 14.35
N GLY A 31 -25.04 -5.29 13.76
CA GLY A 31 -25.80 -4.06 14.01
C GLY A 31 -26.20 -3.89 15.47
N THR A 32 -26.86 -4.90 16.05
CA THR A 32 -27.26 -4.89 17.48
C THR A 32 -26.04 -4.76 18.41
N LYS A 33 -24.95 -5.47 18.10
CA LYS A 33 -23.72 -5.38 18.88
C LYS A 33 -23.17 -3.95 18.89
N LEU A 34 -23.12 -3.29 17.75
CA LEU A 34 -22.66 -1.90 17.66
C LEU A 34 -23.49 -0.95 18.52
N ALA A 35 -24.84 -1.07 18.44
CA ALA A 35 -25.74 -0.25 19.24
C ALA A 35 -25.56 -0.46 20.76
N LEU A 36 -25.34 -1.71 21.19
CA LEU A 36 -25.06 -2.04 22.58
C LEU A 36 -23.70 -1.46 23.04
N GLU A 37 -22.66 -1.58 22.23
CA GLU A 37 -21.34 -1.01 22.51
C GLU A 37 -21.38 0.53 22.58
N ASP A 38 -22.18 1.19 21.73
CA ASP A 38 -22.41 2.63 21.80
C ASP A 38 -23.06 3.01 23.12
N ALA A 39 -24.09 2.29 23.53
CA ALA A 39 -24.78 2.55 24.80
C ALA A 39 -23.87 2.35 26.01
N ILE A 40 -23.06 1.27 26.02
CA ILE A 40 -22.10 0.99 27.09
C ILE A 40 -21.06 2.11 27.17
N LYS A 41 -20.46 2.50 26.05
CA LYS A 41 -19.45 3.58 26.05
C LYS A 41 -20.03 4.91 26.47
N LEU A 42 -21.25 5.26 26.00
CA LEU A 42 -21.91 6.48 26.42
C LEU A 42 -22.17 6.48 27.94
N ALA A 43 -22.66 5.37 28.49
CA ALA A 43 -22.87 5.26 29.94
C ALA A 43 -21.55 5.44 30.72
N ASP A 44 -20.47 4.80 30.27
CA ASP A 44 -19.14 4.93 30.87
C ASP A 44 -18.63 6.39 30.91
N VAL A 45 -18.73 7.12 29.81
CA VAL A 45 -18.27 8.52 29.78
C VAL A 45 -19.15 9.43 30.63
N LEU A 46 -20.46 9.19 30.69
CA LEU A 46 -21.38 9.96 31.52
C LEU A 46 -21.23 9.68 33.02
N ASP A 47 -20.95 8.42 33.41
CA ASP A 47 -20.70 8.07 34.81
C ASP A 47 -19.40 8.70 35.34
N ARG A 48 -18.39 8.85 34.47
CA ARG A 48 -17.16 9.58 34.83
C ARG A 48 -17.41 11.06 35.09
N ILE A 49 -18.36 11.70 34.40
CA ILE A 49 -18.75 13.08 34.69
C ILE A 49 -19.39 13.16 36.09
N LYS A 50 -20.33 12.25 36.42
CA LYS A 50 -21.00 12.23 37.74
C LYS A 50 -20.02 11.99 38.88
N SER A 51 -18.97 11.20 38.64
CA SER A 51 -17.93 10.88 39.63
C SER A 51 -16.84 11.95 39.74
N SER A 52 -16.89 12.98 38.89
CA SER A 52 -15.92 14.09 38.91
C SER A 52 -16.13 14.95 40.16
N PRO A 53 -15.07 15.37 40.87
CA PRO A 53 -15.15 16.20 42.09
C PRO A 53 -15.95 17.51 41.95
N ALA A 54 -16.16 17.98 40.74
CA ALA A 54 -16.95 19.17 40.45
C ALA A 54 -18.47 19.01 40.73
N PHE A 55 -18.96 17.75 40.82
CA PHE A 55 -20.37 17.45 41.18
C PHE A 55 -20.53 16.91 42.61
N ALA A 56 -19.45 16.57 43.31
CA ALA A 56 -19.46 16.23 44.69
C ALA A 56 -19.36 17.56 45.46
N GLY A 57 -20.48 17.99 46.11
CA GLY A 57 -20.60 19.26 46.80
C GLY A 57 -19.42 19.56 47.74
N GLU A 58 -19.18 20.84 47.98
CA GLU A 58 -18.14 21.50 48.78
C GLU A 58 -17.46 20.61 49.84
N GLY A 59 -16.21 20.26 49.62
CA GLY A 59 -15.32 19.59 50.55
C GLY A 59 -13.93 19.45 49.98
N ASP A 60 -12.99 20.19 50.54
CA ASP A 60 -11.52 20.16 50.41
C ASP A 60 -10.89 19.63 49.11
N HIS A 61 -10.31 20.52 48.32
CA HIS A 61 -9.59 20.22 47.07
C HIS A 61 -8.19 19.66 47.34
N PRO A 62 -7.85 18.46 46.85
CA PRO A 62 -6.46 18.11 46.61
C PRO A 62 -5.97 18.78 45.30
N LYS A 63 -4.86 19.50 45.40
CA LYS A 63 -4.14 20.08 44.24
C LYS A 63 -3.58 18.99 43.34
N GLY A 64 -4.33 18.60 42.32
CA GLY A 64 -3.91 17.72 41.24
C GLY A 64 -4.55 18.19 39.94
N GLY A 65 -3.77 18.66 38.99
CA GLY A 65 -4.17 19.40 37.81
C GLY A 65 -4.91 18.56 36.73
N GLY A 66 -6.19 18.33 36.93
CA GLY A 66 -7.14 17.89 35.90
C GLY A 66 -8.44 18.66 36.14
N GLY A 67 -8.81 19.57 35.25
CA GLY A 67 -10.10 20.27 35.32
C GLY A 67 -11.28 19.28 35.25
N PRO A 68 -12.49 19.70 35.69
CA PRO A 68 -13.67 18.85 35.66
C PRO A 68 -13.98 18.43 34.23
N LEU A 69 -14.24 17.13 34.02
CA LEU A 69 -14.63 16.59 32.69
C LEU A 69 -15.97 17.21 32.29
N SER A 70 -15.98 18.05 31.27
CA SER A 70 -17.23 18.66 30.79
C SER A 70 -18.05 17.61 29.99
N LEU A 71 -19.37 17.85 29.88
CA LEU A 71 -20.24 17.01 29.05
C LEU A 71 -19.74 16.98 27.59
N GLU A 72 -19.33 18.14 27.08
CA GLU A 72 -18.80 18.28 25.74
C GLU A 72 -17.55 17.39 25.52
N THR A 73 -16.57 17.48 26.40
CA THR A 73 -15.35 16.66 26.36
C THR A 73 -15.66 15.16 26.44
N ALA A 74 -16.62 14.75 27.26
CA ALA A 74 -17.02 13.35 27.37
C ALA A 74 -17.74 12.84 26.11
N LEU A 75 -18.59 13.67 25.50
CA LEU A 75 -19.25 13.32 24.24
C LEU A 75 -18.27 13.26 23.07
N ASP A 76 -17.27 14.14 23.03
CA ASP A 76 -16.22 14.11 22.03
C ASP A 76 -15.39 12.82 22.14
N GLU A 77 -15.04 12.38 23.35
CA GLU A 77 -14.37 11.10 23.61
C GLU A 77 -15.21 9.92 23.11
N TYR A 78 -16.50 9.91 23.44
CA TYR A 78 -17.45 8.90 22.97
C TYR A 78 -17.46 8.82 21.44
N VAL A 79 -17.63 9.97 20.77
CA VAL A 79 -17.71 10.05 19.30
C VAL A 79 -16.39 9.59 18.66
N ALA A 80 -15.25 10.05 19.17
CA ALA A 80 -13.95 9.70 18.60
C ALA A 80 -13.67 8.20 18.66
N GLU A 81 -13.91 7.56 19.81
CA GLU A 81 -13.68 6.13 19.99
C GLU A 81 -14.68 5.29 19.19
N ARG A 82 -15.97 5.59 19.29
CA ARG A 82 -17.00 4.80 18.65
C ARG A 82 -16.99 4.92 17.12
N ASN A 83 -16.68 6.11 16.60
CA ASN A 83 -16.56 6.30 15.16
C ASN A 83 -15.48 5.39 14.54
N LEU A 84 -14.33 5.24 15.21
CA LEU A 84 -13.25 4.36 14.76
C LEU A 84 -13.68 2.88 14.75
N GLU A 85 -14.31 2.41 15.83
CA GLU A 85 -14.77 1.01 15.94
C GLU A 85 -15.89 0.69 14.92
N VAL A 86 -16.82 1.63 14.73
CA VAL A 86 -17.86 1.51 13.70
C VAL A 86 -17.26 1.43 12.30
N LEU A 87 -16.25 2.26 11.98
CA LEU A 87 -15.56 2.20 10.68
C LEU A 87 -14.90 0.86 10.43
N LYS A 88 -14.25 0.26 11.42
CA LYS A 88 -13.66 -1.08 11.33
C LYS A 88 -14.71 -2.13 10.98
N LEU A 89 -15.86 -2.10 11.67
CA LEU A 89 -16.97 -3.02 11.43
C LEU A 89 -17.64 -2.80 10.07
N GLN A 90 -17.87 -1.55 9.68
CA GLN A 90 -18.42 -1.23 8.36
C GLN A 90 -17.51 -1.69 7.21
N ASN A 91 -16.19 -1.59 7.37
CA ASN A 91 -15.23 -2.11 6.38
C ASN A 91 -15.28 -3.64 6.31
N SER A 92 -15.35 -4.31 7.45
CA SER A 92 -15.48 -5.78 7.49
C SER A 92 -16.78 -6.25 6.83
N ALA A 93 -17.89 -5.55 7.08
CA ALA A 93 -19.17 -5.85 6.45
C ALA A 93 -19.13 -5.62 4.94
N ARG A 94 -18.47 -4.57 4.49
CA ARG A 94 -18.26 -4.30 3.06
C ARG A 94 -17.46 -5.42 2.41
N ASN A 95 -16.31 -5.80 2.97
CA ASN A 95 -15.48 -6.87 2.43
C ASN A 95 -16.25 -8.19 2.31
N SER A 96 -17.06 -8.51 3.33
CA SER A 96 -17.93 -9.69 3.29
C SER A 96 -18.98 -9.59 2.19
N THR A 97 -19.62 -8.42 2.04
CA THR A 97 -20.62 -8.21 0.99
C THR A 97 -20.00 -8.31 -0.41
N GLU A 98 -18.87 -7.66 -0.66
CA GLU A 98 -18.14 -7.72 -1.93
C GLU A 98 -17.76 -9.16 -2.30
N TRP A 99 -17.40 -9.99 -1.31
CA TRP A 99 -17.12 -11.40 -1.54
C TRP A 99 -18.36 -12.14 -2.07
N PHE A 100 -19.54 -11.94 -1.44
CA PHE A 100 -20.80 -12.56 -1.87
C PHE A 100 -21.29 -12.02 -3.22
N GLU A 101 -21.16 -10.72 -3.47
CA GLU A 101 -21.56 -10.09 -4.73
C GLU A 101 -20.69 -10.53 -5.92
N THR A 102 -19.47 -10.99 -5.64
CA THR A 102 -18.54 -11.49 -6.66
C THR A 102 -18.28 -13.00 -6.52
N LEU A 103 -19.26 -13.75 -6.03
CA LEU A 103 -19.15 -15.19 -5.74
C LEU A 103 -18.64 -16.01 -6.92
N GLU A 104 -18.99 -15.64 -8.14
CA GLU A 104 -18.52 -16.30 -9.38
C GLU A 104 -17.00 -16.42 -9.46
N ARG A 105 -16.27 -15.47 -8.86
CA ARG A 105 -14.79 -15.50 -8.80
C ARG A 105 -14.25 -16.67 -7.99
N TYR A 106 -15.04 -17.28 -7.14
CA TYR A 106 -14.62 -18.30 -6.16
C TYR A 106 -15.24 -19.67 -6.44
N THR A 107 -16.24 -19.77 -7.33
CA THR A 107 -16.94 -21.03 -7.62
C THR A 107 -16.05 -22.12 -8.21
N HIS A 108 -14.93 -21.76 -8.82
CA HIS A 108 -13.95 -22.70 -9.35
C HIS A 108 -12.92 -23.19 -8.33
N PHE A 109 -12.97 -22.68 -7.11
CA PHE A 109 -12.08 -23.12 -6.03
C PHE A 109 -12.38 -24.56 -5.60
N GLU A 110 -11.36 -25.27 -5.17
CA GLU A 110 -11.54 -26.54 -4.50
C GLU A 110 -12.31 -26.34 -3.18
N PRO A 111 -13.08 -27.35 -2.72
CA PRO A 111 -13.92 -27.20 -1.54
C PRO A 111 -13.21 -26.66 -0.30
N LEU A 112 -11.98 -27.10 -0.05
CA LEU A 112 -11.20 -26.63 1.10
C LEU A 112 -10.78 -25.17 0.96
N GLN A 113 -10.34 -24.76 -0.24
CA GLN A 113 -9.99 -23.37 -0.56
C GLN A 113 -11.23 -22.47 -0.50
N PHE A 114 -12.36 -22.95 -1.02
CA PHE A 114 -13.62 -22.22 -0.97
C PHE A 114 -14.07 -22.00 0.49
N ALA A 115 -14.03 -23.06 1.33
CA ALA A 115 -14.38 -22.97 2.73
C ALA A 115 -13.46 -21.96 3.48
N TYR A 116 -12.16 -22.00 3.26
CA TYR A 116 -11.24 -21.02 3.85
C TYR A 116 -11.57 -19.60 3.42
N SER A 117 -11.82 -19.37 2.12
CA SER A 117 -12.19 -18.08 1.58
C SER A 117 -13.53 -17.58 2.17
N LEU A 118 -14.52 -18.46 2.33
CA LEU A 118 -15.82 -18.15 2.91
C LEU A 118 -15.74 -17.76 4.41
N LEU A 119 -14.80 -18.32 5.15
CA LEU A 119 -14.63 -18.02 6.58
C LEU A 119 -13.86 -16.72 6.84
N THR A 120 -13.07 -16.22 5.87
CA THR A 120 -12.16 -15.10 6.06
C THR A 120 -12.47 -13.80 5.30
N PRO A 121 -13.59 -13.64 4.55
CA PRO A 121 -13.78 -12.50 3.65
C PRO A 121 -13.93 -11.18 4.39
N SER A 122 -14.46 -11.19 5.60
CA SER A 122 -14.62 -9.98 6.43
C SER A 122 -13.31 -9.40 6.96
N GLN A 123 -12.20 -10.16 6.87
CA GLN A 123 -10.89 -9.88 7.47
C GLN A 123 -10.92 -9.75 9.02
N ARG A 124 -12.03 -10.10 9.67
CA ARG A 124 -12.14 -10.15 11.14
C ARG A 124 -11.68 -11.49 11.69
N ILE A 125 -11.82 -12.53 10.91
CA ILE A 125 -11.36 -13.88 11.26
C ILE A 125 -10.02 -14.05 10.54
N SER A 126 -8.94 -14.01 11.31
CA SER A 126 -7.59 -14.25 10.81
C SER A 126 -7.31 -15.75 10.71
N HIS A 127 -6.22 -16.08 10.04
CA HIS A 127 -5.68 -17.44 10.00
C HIS A 127 -5.50 -18.03 11.42
N GLU A 128 -4.95 -17.24 12.34
CA GLU A 128 -4.75 -17.68 13.73
C GLU A 128 -6.05 -17.79 14.52
N ASN A 129 -7.08 -16.97 14.23
CA ASN A 129 -8.39 -17.18 14.86
C ASN A 129 -9.00 -18.52 14.44
N LEU A 130 -8.84 -18.93 13.18
CA LEU A 130 -9.27 -20.26 12.73
C LEU A 130 -8.51 -21.37 13.47
N ARG A 131 -7.21 -21.19 13.75
CA ARG A 131 -6.41 -22.13 14.55
C ARG A 131 -6.96 -22.32 15.96
N LEU A 132 -7.45 -21.24 16.57
CA LEU A 132 -8.07 -21.29 17.90
C LEU A 132 -9.45 -21.96 17.87
N CYS A 133 -10.18 -21.83 16.76
CA CYS A 133 -11.52 -22.41 16.62
C CYS A 133 -11.47 -23.90 16.25
N ASP A 134 -10.65 -24.27 15.26
CA ASP A 134 -10.47 -25.63 14.77
C ASP A 134 -9.05 -25.81 14.21
N ARG A 135 -8.17 -26.23 15.10
CA ARG A 135 -6.76 -26.42 14.80
C ARG A 135 -6.53 -27.53 13.76
N GLU A 136 -7.23 -28.64 13.89
CA GLU A 136 -7.04 -29.79 13.01
C GLU A 136 -7.45 -29.47 11.57
N TRP A 137 -8.58 -28.79 11.40
CA TRP A 137 -9.04 -28.35 10.11
C TRP A 137 -8.04 -27.35 9.48
N LEU A 138 -7.56 -26.36 10.26
CA LEU A 138 -6.61 -25.37 9.74
C LEU A 138 -5.26 -26.00 9.35
N GLU A 139 -4.74 -26.93 10.14
CA GLU A 139 -3.54 -27.70 9.77
C GLU A 139 -3.76 -28.53 8.49
N GLY A 140 -5.00 -29.00 8.25
CA GLY A 140 -5.40 -29.59 6.98
C GLY A 140 -5.31 -28.63 5.79
N VAL A 141 -5.77 -27.38 5.98
CA VAL A 141 -5.64 -26.30 4.98
C VAL A 141 -4.18 -25.99 4.69
N GLU A 142 -3.36 -25.88 5.73
CA GLU A 142 -1.92 -25.61 5.57
C GLU A 142 -1.22 -26.73 4.82
N ARG A 143 -1.42 -27.98 5.18
CA ARG A 143 -0.85 -29.15 4.47
C ARG A 143 -1.27 -29.17 3.01
N TRP A 144 -2.56 -28.94 2.73
CA TRP A 144 -3.08 -28.86 1.37
C TRP A 144 -2.37 -27.75 0.58
N PHE A 145 -2.22 -26.55 1.17
CA PHE A 145 -1.58 -25.42 0.52
C PHE A 145 -0.09 -25.68 0.24
N TRP A 146 0.64 -26.20 1.23
CA TRP A 146 2.06 -26.53 1.10
C TRP A 146 2.31 -27.62 0.06
N THR A 147 1.49 -28.66 0.04
CA THR A 147 1.58 -29.72 -0.97
C THR A 147 1.46 -29.15 -2.37
N ARG A 148 0.53 -28.23 -2.60
CA ARG A 148 0.36 -27.59 -3.90
C ARG A 148 1.49 -26.60 -4.22
N ALA A 149 1.88 -25.76 -3.26
CA ALA A 149 2.93 -24.77 -3.45
C ALA A 149 4.30 -25.39 -3.74
N THR A 150 4.48 -26.65 -3.37
CA THR A 150 5.77 -27.39 -3.54
C THR A 150 5.69 -28.55 -4.51
N ASP A 151 4.62 -28.68 -5.28
CA ASP A 151 4.39 -29.84 -6.17
C ASP A 151 4.57 -31.18 -5.44
N GLY A 152 4.03 -31.29 -4.22
CA GLY A 152 4.09 -32.48 -3.38
C GLY A 152 5.42 -32.70 -2.63
N ARG A 153 6.40 -31.82 -2.75
CA ARG A 153 7.71 -31.95 -2.06
C ARG A 153 7.63 -31.71 -0.57
N SER A 154 6.58 -31.04 -0.08
CA SER A 154 6.36 -30.75 1.34
C SER A 154 4.87 -30.75 1.69
N ASN A 155 4.56 -31.21 2.90
CA ASN A 155 3.21 -31.20 3.47
C ASN A 155 3.21 -30.56 4.88
N THR A 156 4.07 -29.62 5.11
CA THR A 156 4.25 -28.91 6.37
C THR A 156 2.97 -28.21 6.84
N THR A 157 2.83 -28.01 8.14
CA THR A 157 1.79 -27.22 8.79
C THR A 157 2.40 -25.88 9.20
N ALA A 158 2.39 -24.93 8.30
CA ALA A 158 2.85 -23.57 8.56
C ALA A 158 1.99 -22.58 7.75
N PRO A 159 1.85 -21.32 8.22
CA PRO A 159 1.06 -20.32 7.53
C PRO A 159 1.41 -20.21 6.05
N PRO A 160 0.44 -20.09 5.15
CA PRO A 160 0.66 -20.04 3.70
C PRO A 160 1.63 -18.97 3.22
N MET A 161 1.79 -17.87 3.97
CA MET A 161 2.73 -16.80 3.64
C MET A 161 4.20 -17.27 3.60
N PHE A 162 4.53 -18.34 4.31
CA PHE A 162 5.88 -18.91 4.32
C PHE A 162 6.10 -19.97 3.24
N ALA A 163 5.04 -20.40 2.55
CA ALA A 163 5.18 -21.36 1.47
C ALA A 163 5.85 -20.73 0.23
N PRO A 164 6.68 -21.47 -0.51
CA PRO A 164 7.32 -20.96 -1.70
C PRO A 164 6.28 -20.57 -2.78
N PHE A 165 6.71 -19.71 -3.66
CA PHE A 165 5.91 -19.29 -4.82
C PHE A 165 6.78 -19.32 -6.08
N LYS A 166 6.24 -19.87 -7.15
CA LYS A 166 6.93 -19.95 -8.43
C LYS A 166 6.30 -18.98 -9.43
N LEU A 167 7.12 -18.10 -9.97
CA LEU A 167 6.75 -17.20 -11.06
C LEU A 167 7.60 -17.53 -12.27
N ARG A 168 7.01 -18.19 -13.26
CA ARG A 168 7.73 -18.78 -14.41
C ARG A 168 8.85 -19.72 -13.91
N GLN A 169 10.12 -19.37 -14.14
CA GLN A 169 11.28 -20.16 -13.72
C GLN A 169 11.85 -19.72 -12.36
N MET A 170 11.47 -18.52 -11.86
CA MET A 170 11.91 -17.99 -10.57
C MET A 170 11.07 -18.60 -9.46
N GLU A 171 11.73 -19.21 -8.47
CA GLU A 171 11.10 -19.66 -7.23
C GLU A 171 11.56 -18.74 -6.09
N VAL A 172 10.60 -18.17 -5.35
CA VAL A 172 10.83 -17.41 -4.13
C VAL A 172 10.53 -18.28 -2.92
N GLN A 173 11.36 -18.16 -1.89
CA GLN A 173 11.32 -19.05 -0.71
C GLN A 173 10.04 -18.91 0.12
N ASN A 174 9.38 -17.77 0.06
CA ASN A 174 8.12 -17.45 0.74
C ASN A 174 7.40 -16.32 0.03
N ARG A 175 6.19 -15.96 0.48
CA ARG A 175 5.33 -14.93 -0.13
C ARG A 175 5.45 -13.56 0.54
N VAL A 176 6.48 -13.35 1.34
CA VAL A 176 6.79 -12.04 1.94
C VAL A 176 7.55 -11.22 0.93
N THR A 177 6.93 -10.15 0.46
CA THR A 177 7.51 -9.25 -0.53
C THR A 177 7.73 -7.87 0.07
N VAL A 178 8.93 -7.33 -0.09
CA VAL A 178 9.25 -5.94 0.26
C VAL A 178 8.90 -5.06 -0.94
N SER A 179 7.89 -4.20 -0.77
CA SER A 179 7.42 -3.29 -1.81
C SER A 179 8.47 -2.23 -2.17
N PRO A 180 8.44 -1.67 -3.39
CA PRO A 180 9.27 -0.54 -3.78
C PRO A 180 9.01 0.67 -2.88
N MET A 181 10.07 1.30 -2.39
CA MET A 181 10.00 2.50 -1.54
C MET A 181 11.07 3.48 -1.96
N ALA A 182 10.69 4.67 -2.45
CA ALA A 182 11.63 5.73 -2.81
C ALA A 182 12.33 6.27 -1.56
N MET A 183 13.64 6.27 -1.58
CA MET A 183 14.49 6.67 -0.45
C MET A 183 15.21 7.99 -0.69
N TYR A 184 15.27 8.44 -1.94
CA TYR A 184 15.90 9.72 -2.35
C TYR A 184 17.31 9.95 -1.77
N SER A 185 18.09 8.89 -1.63
CA SER A 185 19.40 8.91 -0.97
C SER A 185 20.57 8.64 -1.93
N ALA A 186 20.29 8.54 -3.23
CA ALA A 186 21.32 8.36 -4.27
C ALA A 186 22.05 9.68 -4.57
N VAL A 187 23.25 9.55 -5.08
CA VAL A 187 24.04 10.67 -5.61
C VAL A 187 24.23 10.45 -7.11
N ASP A 188 23.73 11.38 -7.93
CA ASP A 188 23.75 11.27 -9.39
C ASP A 188 23.27 9.92 -9.94
N GLY A 189 22.20 9.39 -9.33
CA GLY A 189 21.63 8.10 -9.69
C GLY A 189 22.36 6.88 -9.10
N THR A 190 23.52 7.06 -8.48
CA THR A 190 24.34 5.96 -7.96
C THR A 190 23.83 5.51 -6.60
N PRO A 191 23.37 4.26 -6.43
CA PRO A 191 23.08 3.71 -5.12
C PRO A 191 24.35 3.61 -4.28
N ASN A 192 24.22 3.87 -2.97
CA ASN A 192 25.34 3.94 -2.04
C ASN A 192 25.18 2.95 -0.86
N ASP A 193 25.96 3.11 0.21
CA ASP A 193 25.91 2.21 1.37
C ASP A 193 24.56 2.24 2.09
N PHE A 194 23.80 3.33 2.02
CA PHE A 194 22.43 3.36 2.55
C PHE A 194 21.52 2.31 1.85
N HIS A 195 21.61 2.27 0.53
CA HIS A 195 20.86 1.28 -0.28
C HIS A 195 21.35 -0.14 -0.02
N PHE A 196 22.68 -0.32 0.10
CA PHE A 196 23.27 -1.61 0.43
C PHE A 196 22.76 -2.17 1.76
N VAL A 197 22.75 -1.34 2.80
CA VAL A 197 22.21 -1.71 4.13
C VAL A 197 20.72 -1.98 4.04
N HIS A 198 19.95 -1.10 3.37
CA HIS A 198 18.51 -1.21 3.24
C HIS A 198 18.08 -2.54 2.59
N TYR A 199 18.66 -2.91 1.45
CA TYR A 199 18.29 -4.15 0.77
C TYR A 199 18.92 -5.38 1.45
N GLY A 200 20.14 -5.25 1.95
CA GLY A 200 20.83 -6.31 2.66
C GLY A 200 20.11 -6.74 3.95
N GLU A 201 19.67 -5.79 4.76
CA GLU A 201 18.91 -6.07 5.98
C GLU A 201 17.61 -6.83 5.71
N ARG A 202 16.86 -6.44 4.67
CA ARG A 202 15.61 -7.10 4.30
C ARG A 202 15.83 -8.50 3.75
N ALA A 203 16.92 -8.69 3.01
CA ALA A 203 17.33 -10.01 2.53
C ALA A 203 17.69 -10.94 3.69
N LEU A 204 18.51 -10.48 4.64
CA LEU A 204 18.87 -11.21 5.85
C LEU A 204 17.66 -11.44 6.77
N GLY A 205 16.69 -10.52 6.78
CA GLY A 205 15.41 -10.64 7.49
C GLY A 205 14.48 -11.71 6.93
N GLY A 206 14.83 -12.36 5.82
CA GLY A 206 14.12 -13.53 5.28
C GLY A 206 12.99 -13.21 4.30
N ALA A 207 12.93 -12.02 3.73
CA ALA A 207 12.01 -11.71 2.64
C ALA A 207 12.20 -12.70 1.46
N GLY A 208 11.10 -13.08 0.82
CA GLY A 208 11.16 -13.93 -0.38
C GLY A 208 11.55 -13.14 -1.62
N LEU A 209 10.99 -11.93 -1.76
CA LEU A 209 11.25 -11.04 -2.89
C LEU A 209 11.42 -9.60 -2.38
N ILE A 210 12.40 -8.89 -2.91
CA ILE A 210 12.69 -7.50 -2.58
C ILE A 210 12.62 -6.69 -3.86
N PHE A 211 11.86 -5.61 -3.87
CA PHE A 211 11.86 -4.65 -4.98
C PHE A 211 12.81 -3.50 -4.67
N THR A 212 13.54 -3.05 -5.68
CA THR A 212 14.23 -1.77 -5.59
C THR A 212 13.23 -0.63 -5.53
N GLU A 213 13.62 0.52 -5.02
CA GLU A 213 12.90 1.76 -5.32
C GLU A 213 12.84 1.97 -6.84
N MET A 214 11.93 2.86 -7.31
CA MET A 214 11.88 3.20 -8.72
C MET A 214 13.24 3.70 -9.19
N THR A 215 13.91 2.88 -9.98
CA THR A 215 15.21 3.12 -10.55
C THR A 215 15.04 3.75 -11.93
N CYS A 216 15.57 4.94 -12.11
CA CYS A 216 15.34 5.75 -13.31
C CYS A 216 16.19 5.28 -14.47
N VAL A 217 15.61 5.26 -15.68
CA VAL A 217 16.26 4.78 -16.90
C VAL A 217 17.15 5.83 -17.56
N SER A 218 17.02 7.10 -17.13
CA SER A 218 17.82 8.24 -17.62
C SER A 218 17.93 9.33 -16.55
N PRO A 219 18.88 10.28 -16.66
CA PRO A 219 18.98 11.42 -15.76
C PRO A 219 17.69 12.26 -15.69
N GLU A 220 17.04 12.47 -16.84
CA GLU A 220 15.78 13.21 -16.95
C GLU A 220 14.58 12.44 -16.41
N GLY A 221 14.70 11.12 -16.31
CA GLY A 221 13.67 10.23 -15.74
C GLY A 221 13.53 10.31 -14.23
N ARG A 222 14.42 11.02 -13.51
CA ARG A 222 14.37 11.16 -12.05
C ARG A 222 13.18 11.98 -11.57
N ILE A 223 12.64 11.60 -10.42
CA ILE A 223 11.66 12.42 -9.70
C ILE A 223 12.40 13.61 -9.08
N SER A 224 13.46 13.31 -8.33
CA SER A 224 14.28 14.26 -7.60
C SER A 224 15.78 13.94 -7.79
N PRO A 225 16.70 14.84 -7.43
CA PRO A 225 18.14 14.57 -7.49
C PRO A 225 18.58 13.30 -6.75
N GLY A 226 17.86 12.93 -5.69
CA GLY A 226 18.18 11.76 -4.86
C GLY A 226 17.70 10.40 -5.38
N CYS A 227 17.05 10.34 -6.55
CA CYS A 227 16.59 9.07 -7.13
C CYS A 227 17.74 8.19 -7.60
N THR A 228 17.61 6.87 -7.42
CA THR A 228 18.51 5.91 -8.06
C THR A 228 18.29 5.83 -9.57
N GLY A 229 19.32 5.41 -10.28
CA GLY A 229 19.30 5.22 -11.73
C GLY A 229 20.04 3.98 -12.17
N LEU A 230 19.83 3.62 -13.44
CA LEU A 230 20.57 2.57 -14.12
C LEU A 230 20.74 2.94 -15.60
N TRP A 231 21.66 3.87 -15.89
CA TRP A 231 21.91 4.37 -17.25
C TRP A 231 23.40 4.49 -17.61
N ASN A 232 24.32 4.09 -16.73
CA ASN A 232 25.76 4.08 -16.98
C ASN A 232 26.47 2.92 -16.24
N ALA A 233 27.77 2.76 -16.50
CA ALA A 233 28.56 1.67 -15.94
C ALA A 233 28.79 1.78 -14.42
N ASP A 234 28.88 2.99 -13.87
CA ASP A 234 29.08 3.18 -12.42
C ASP A 234 27.86 2.71 -11.63
N HIS A 235 26.66 2.93 -12.19
CA HIS A 235 25.43 2.40 -11.63
C HIS A 235 25.41 0.88 -11.65
N VAL A 236 25.89 0.24 -12.73
CA VAL A 236 26.01 -1.22 -12.81
C VAL A 236 26.90 -1.76 -11.70
N VAL A 237 28.07 -1.17 -11.49
CA VAL A 237 28.99 -1.60 -10.42
C VAL A 237 28.33 -1.51 -9.05
N SER A 238 27.65 -0.41 -8.77
CA SER A 238 27.00 -0.18 -7.47
C SER A 238 25.81 -1.11 -7.24
N TRP A 239 24.94 -1.28 -8.23
CA TRP A 239 23.81 -2.21 -8.15
C TRP A 239 24.26 -3.65 -8.07
N LYS A 240 25.28 -4.05 -8.86
CA LYS A 240 25.83 -5.40 -8.82
C LYS A 240 26.34 -5.78 -7.44
N ARG A 241 27.03 -4.87 -6.75
CA ARG A 241 27.48 -5.08 -5.36
C ARG A 241 26.32 -5.43 -4.43
N ILE A 242 25.18 -4.76 -4.58
CA ILE A 242 23.97 -5.00 -3.76
C ILE A 242 23.36 -6.36 -4.09
N VAL A 243 23.19 -6.65 -5.39
CA VAL A 243 22.59 -7.90 -5.86
C VAL A 243 23.45 -9.10 -5.46
N ASP A 244 24.77 -9.02 -5.66
CA ASP A 244 25.71 -10.08 -5.27
C ASP A 244 25.65 -10.36 -3.76
N PHE A 245 25.53 -9.32 -2.93
CA PHE A 245 25.35 -9.50 -1.48
C PHE A 245 24.04 -10.21 -1.15
N VAL A 246 22.92 -9.77 -1.73
CA VAL A 246 21.61 -10.39 -1.51
C VAL A 246 21.66 -11.89 -1.85
N HIS A 247 22.22 -12.24 -3.00
CA HIS A 247 22.33 -13.64 -3.44
C HIS A 247 23.34 -14.47 -2.62
N ALA A 248 24.44 -13.86 -2.19
CA ALA A 248 25.46 -14.58 -1.41
C ALA A 248 25.04 -14.83 0.04
N GLN A 249 24.25 -13.92 0.63
CA GLN A 249 23.94 -13.96 2.06
C GLN A 249 22.50 -14.40 2.37
N SER A 250 21.65 -14.59 1.35
CA SER A 250 20.25 -14.95 1.54
C SER A 250 19.72 -15.83 0.42
N LYS A 251 18.45 -16.26 0.55
CA LYS A 251 17.68 -16.90 -0.51
C LYS A 251 16.68 -15.94 -1.16
N ALA A 252 16.69 -14.68 -0.76
CA ALA A 252 15.82 -13.66 -1.33
C ALA A 252 16.07 -13.47 -2.82
N LYS A 253 15.02 -13.18 -3.56
CA LYS A 253 15.09 -12.69 -4.94
C LYS A 253 15.01 -11.17 -4.93
N ILE A 254 15.65 -10.52 -5.90
CA ILE A 254 15.64 -9.08 -6.01
C ILE A 254 15.13 -8.65 -7.39
N CYS A 255 14.11 -7.76 -7.38
CA CYS A 255 13.46 -7.22 -8.57
C CYS A 255 13.90 -5.77 -8.78
N LEU A 256 14.31 -5.46 -10.00
CA LEU A 256 14.59 -4.09 -10.44
C LEU A 256 13.30 -3.42 -10.89
N GLN A 257 12.82 -2.39 -10.17
CA GLN A 257 11.71 -1.58 -10.64
C GLN A 257 12.24 -0.42 -11.48
N LEU A 258 11.94 -0.42 -12.79
CA LEU A 258 12.34 0.64 -13.73
C LEU A 258 11.23 1.65 -13.95
N GLY A 259 11.59 2.92 -14.01
CA GLY A 259 10.64 4.00 -14.25
C GLY A 259 11.23 5.25 -14.86
N HIS A 260 10.33 6.13 -15.27
CA HIS A 260 10.62 7.50 -15.72
C HIS A 260 9.52 8.41 -15.17
N SER A 261 9.90 9.44 -14.41
CA SER A 261 8.96 10.30 -13.68
C SER A 261 7.97 11.07 -14.57
N GLY A 262 8.31 11.32 -15.83
CA GLY A 262 7.45 12.11 -16.73
C GLY A 262 7.21 13.52 -16.21
N ALA A 263 5.95 13.97 -16.26
CA ALA A 263 5.53 15.29 -15.78
C ALA A 263 5.77 15.53 -14.28
N LYS A 264 6.01 14.48 -13.50
CA LYS A 264 6.23 14.53 -12.04
C LYS A 264 7.72 14.66 -11.68
N GLY A 265 8.61 14.81 -12.67
CA GLY A 265 10.04 14.93 -12.47
C GLY A 265 10.48 16.34 -12.08
N SER A 266 11.78 16.48 -11.79
CA SER A 266 12.42 17.76 -11.45
C SER A 266 11.83 18.42 -10.20
N THR A 267 11.57 17.60 -9.16
CA THR A 267 10.99 18.03 -7.88
C THR A 267 11.99 17.89 -6.74
N ARG A 268 11.71 18.56 -5.63
CA ARG A 268 12.43 18.41 -4.37
C ARG A 268 12.29 16.98 -3.82
N VAL A 269 13.20 16.62 -2.94
CA VAL A 269 13.11 15.35 -2.19
C VAL A 269 11.89 15.37 -1.25
N GLY A 270 11.27 14.20 -1.01
CA GLY A 270 9.97 14.13 -0.35
C GLY A 270 9.90 14.64 1.09
N TRP A 271 11.04 14.81 1.77
CA TRP A 271 11.10 15.37 3.14
C TRP A 271 11.29 16.90 3.20
N GLU A 272 11.51 17.57 2.08
CA GLU A 272 11.57 19.03 2.02
C GLU A 272 10.17 19.61 1.81
N GLU A 273 9.58 19.32 0.65
CA GLU A 273 8.22 19.71 0.31
C GLU A 273 7.71 18.76 -0.78
N ASP A 274 6.69 17.99 -0.48
CA ASP A 274 6.22 16.91 -1.35
C ASP A 274 5.80 17.45 -2.73
N ASN A 275 6.44 16.94 -3.78
CA ASN A 275 6.22 17.28 -5.18
C ASN A 275 6.44 18.76 -5.56
N ALA A 276 7.03 19.59 -4.70
CA ALA A 276 7.37 20.95 -5.06
C ALA A 276 8.48 20.99 -6.13
N PRO A 277 8.45 21.94 -7.08
CA PRO A 277 9.53 22.12 -8.05
C PRO A 277 10.86 22.39 -7.36
N LEU A 278 11.96 21.95 -7.96
CA LEU A 278 13.30 22.35 -7.52
C LEU A 278 13.42 23.88 -7.57
N SER A 279 14.08 24.47 -6.57
CA SER A 279 14.39 25.89 -6.54
C SER A 279 15.54 26.25 -7.49
N ASP A 280 16.42 25.28 -7.76
CA ASP A 280 17.58 25.41 -8.65
C ASP A 280 17.89 24.05 -9.28
N GLY A 281 18.63 24.06 -10.41
CA GLY A 281 19.03 22.82 -11.09
C GLY A 281 17.89 22.05 -11.76
N ASN A 282 16.78 22.71 -12.07
CA ASN A 282 15.65 22.10 -12.78
C ASN A 282 16.08 21.55 -14.15
N TRP A 283 15.59 20.37 -14.48
CA TRP A 283 15.70 19.80 -15.83
C TRP A 283 14.33 19.77 -16.52
N PRO A 284 14.32 19.86 -17.88
CA PRO A 284 13.08 19.78 -18.64
C PRO A 284 12.39 18.44 -18.45
N VAL A 285 11.07 18.44 -18.25
CA VAL A 285 10.26 17.24 -18.17
C VAL A 285 9.48 16.98 -19.46
N ILE A 286 9.24 15.71 -19.76
CA ILE A 286 8.50 15.24 -20.94
C ILE A 286 7.31 14.40 -20.51
N ALA A 287 6.22 14.43 -21.27
CA ALA A 287 5.03 13.60 -21.02
C ALA A 287 4.23 13.37 -22.31
N ALA A 288 3.12 12.62 -22.18
CA ALA A 288 2.20 12.40 -23.30
C ALA A 288 1.65 13.71 -23.88
N SER A 289 1.37 14.70 -23.02
CA SER A 289 0.86 16.02 -23.39
C SER A 289 1.43 17.11 -22.48
N ASP A 290 1.16 18.38 -22.74
CA ASP A 290 1.61 19.55 -22.00
C ASP A 290 0.86 19.82 -20.68
N VAL A 291 0.31 18.76 -20.09
CA VAL A 291 -0.45 18.84 -18.82
C VAL A 291 0.52 18.75 -17.65
N PRO A 292 0.71 19.82 -16.86
CA PRO A 292 1.57 19.77 -15.68
C PRO A 292 1.01 18.84 -14.61
N TRP A 293 1.89 18.29 -13.77
CA TRP A 293 1.49 17.42 -12.66
C TRP A 293 0.57 18.13 -11.66
N SER A 294 0.91 19.36 -11.32
CA SER A 294 0.09 20.27 -10.51
C SER A 294 0.26 21.71 -11.01
N PRO A 295 -0.58 22.65 -10.53
CA PRO A 295 -0.47 24.05 -10.95
C PRO A 295 0.88 24.73 -10.67
N VAL A 296 1.68 24.19 -9.75
CA VAL A 296 3.01 24.75 -9.39
C VAL A 296 4.16 24.06 -10.12
N ASN A 297 3.94 22.89 -10.72
CA ASN A 297 4.96 22.17 -11.45
C ASN A 297 5.12 22.72 -12.88
N GLN A 298 6.30 22.55 -13.45
CA GLN A 298 6.55 22.94 -14.84
C GLN A 298 5.66 22.15 -15.82
N ALA A 299 5.18 22.82 -16.87
CA ALA A 299 4.47 22.14 -17.94
C ALA A 299 5.46 21.25 -18.71
N PRO A 300 5.17 19.96 -18.88
CA PRO A 300 6.04 19.07 -19.63
C PRO A 300 5.95 19.39 -21.13
N ARG A 301 7.04 19.13 -21.83
CA ARG A 301 7.03 19.13 -23.30
C ARG A 301 6.34 17.84 -23.79
N PRO A 302 5.33 17.94 -24.67
CA PRO A 302 4.73 16.77 -25.31
C PRO A 302 5.79 15.96 -26.06
N MET A 303 5.81 14.66 -25.87
CA MET A 303 6.76 13.77 -26.53
C MET A 303 6.47 13.66 -28.03
N THR A 304 7.50 13.79 -28.83
CA THR A 304 7.51 13.40 -30.23
C THR A 304 7.70 11.87 -30.35
N ARG A 305 7.52 11.31 -31.52
CA ARG A 305 7.84 9.89 -31.78
C ARG A 305 9.31 9.59 -31.48
N ALA A 306 10.22 10.48 -31.85
CA ALA A 306 11.65 10.31 -31.57
C ALA A 306 11.95 10.28 -30.05
N ASP A 307 11.23 11.08 -29.25
CA ASP A 307 11.35 11.03 -27.79
C ASP A 307 10.86 9.68 -27.22
N MET A 308 9.74 9.16 -27.76
CA MET A 308 9.22 7.86 -27.34
C MET A 308 10.20 6.73 -27.67
N ASP A 309 10.79 6.77 -28.89
CA ASP A 309 11.80 5.80 -29.31
C ASP A 309 13.05 5.89 -28.43
N LYS A 310 13.52 7.10 -28.10
CA LYS A 310 14.65 7.34 -27.17
C LYS A 310 14.35 6.72 -25.79
N VAL A 311 13.21 7.04 -25.19
CA VAL A 311 12.85 6.53 -23.86
C VAL A 311 12.67 4.99 -23.87
N ARG A 312 12.06 4.43 -24.93
CA ARG A 312 12.00 2.95 -25.10
C ARG A 312 13.41 2.35 -25.09
N ASP A 313 14.35 2.95 -25.83
CA ASP A 313 15.72 2.45 -25.93
C ASP A 313 16.47 2.61 -24.58
N GLU A 314 16.18 3.64 -23.79
CA GLU A 314 16.67 3.82 -22.43
C GLU A 314 16.15 2.71 -21.48
N PHE A 315 14.86 2.37 -21.56
CA PHE A 315 14.32 1.23 -20.81
C PHE A 315 15.01 -0.09 -21.22
N VAL A 316 15.19 -0.33 -22.53
CA VAL A 316 15.88 -1.52 -23.03
C VAL A 316 17.33 -1.58 -22.56
N ALA A 317 18.03 -0.45 -22.57
CA ALA A 317 19.41 -0.37 -22.06
C ALA A 317 19.46 -0.66 -20.56
N ALA A 318 18.55 -0.07 -19.77
CA ALA A 318 18.46 -0.31 -18.33
C ALA A 318 18.13 -1.78 -18.00
N VAL A 319 17.27 -2.45 -18.77
CA VAL A 319 17.02 -3.90 -18.63
C VAL A 319 18.30 -4.70 -18.87
N ARG A 320 19.07 -4.39 -19.93
CA ARG A 320 20.33 -5.07 -20.21
C ARG A 320 21.35 -4.88 -19.08
N MET A 321 21.49 -3.68 -18.58
CA MET A 321 22.32 -3.39 -17.39
C MET A 321 21.81 -4.13 -16.16
N GLY A 322 20.48 -4.24 -15.97
CA GLY A 322 19.88 -5.01 -14.89
C GLY A 322 20.22 -6.51 -14.96
N ILE A 323 20.25 -7.08 -16.15
CA ILE A 323 20.71 -8.47 -16.39
C ILE A 323 22.19 -8.59 -16.00
N GLU A 324 23.05 -7.64 -16.38
CA GLU A 324 24.46 -7.61 -16.03
C GLU A 324 24.68 -7.51 -14.51
N CYS A 325 23.82 -6.74 -13.81
CA CYS A 325 23.82 -6.67 -12.33
C CYS A 325 23.40 -7.98 -11.68
N GLY A 326 22.68 -8.87 -12.38
CA GLY A 326 22.20 -10.15 -11.88
C GLY A 326 20.82 -10.09 -11.21
N PHE A 327 20.00 -9.07 -11.46
CA PHE A 327 18.62 -9.02 -10.96
C PHE A 327 17.80 -10.23 -11.42
N ASP A 328 16.98 -10.78 -10.54
CA ASP A 328 16.14 -11.95 -10.80
C ASP A 328 14.87 -11.61 -11.61
N MET A 329 14.42 -10.37 -11.53
CA MET A 329 13.16 -9.90 -12.12
C MET A 329 13.26 -8.41 -12.47
N VAL A 330 12.50 -7.97 -13.46
CA VAL A 330 12.31 -6.57 -13.80
C VAL A 330 10.82 -6.23 -13.71
N GLU A 331 10.50 -5.09 -13.13
CA GLU A 331 9.18 -4.49 -13.10
C GLU A 331 9.21 -3.14 -13.80
N LEU A 332 8.23 -2.89 -14.67
CA LEU A 332 7.98 -1.55 -15.22
C LEU A 332 6.99 -0.82 -14.33
N HIS A 333 7.25 0.44 -14.03
CA HIS A 333 6.39 1.25 -13.18
C HIS A 333 5.39 2.12 -13.99
N PRO A 334 4.19 1.59 -14.38
CA PRO A 334 3.17 2.33 -15.10
C PRO A 334 2.09 2.92 -14.18
N ALA A 335 2.46 3.40 -13.00
CA ALA A 335 1.53 3.93 -11.99
C ALA A 335 1.93 5.33 -11.52
N HIS A 336 1.25 5.88 -10.53
CA HIS A 336 1.52 7.10 -9.77
C HIS A 336 1.60 8.41 -10.59
N GLY A 337 1.06 8.41 -11.81
CA GLY A 337 1.13 9.58 -12.70
C GLY A 337 2.51 9.79 -13.35
N TYR A 338 3.38 8.78 -13.31
CA TYR A 338 4.66 8.78 -14.00
C TYR A 338 4.49 8.63 -15.51
N LEU A 339 5.57 8.63 -16.28
CA LEU A 339 5.51 8.72 -17.74
C LEU A 339 4.57 7.69 -18.37
N LEU A 340 4.75 6.40 -18.08
CA LEU A 340 3.93 5.33 -18.66
C LEU A 340 2.45 5.46 -18.24
N SER A 341 2.21 5.74 -16.96
CA SER A 341 0.87 6.00 -16.46
C SER A 341 0.23 7.23 -17.11
N GLY A 342 1.04 8.24 -17.41
CA GLY A 342 0.58 9.45 -18.10
C GLY A 342 0.08 9.19 -19.53
N PHE A 343 0.62 8.18 -20.23
CA PHE A 343 0.08 7.74 -21.51
C PHE A 343 -1.25 6.99 -21.36
N LEU A 344 -1.41 6.18 -20.30
CA LEU A 344 -2.60 5.36 -20.08
C LEU A 344 -3.84 6.18 -19.68
N THR A 345 -3.66 7.24 -18.89
CA THR A 345 -4.78 8.03 -18.34
C THR A 345 -5.26 9.12 -19.29
N PRO A 346 -6.58 9.27 -19.55
CA PRO A 346 -7.10 10.38 -20.34
C PRO A 346 -6.96 11.75 -19.65
N LEU A 347 -6.63 11.78 -18.36
CA LEU A 347 -6.43 13.04 -17.62
C LEU A 347 -5.15 13.75 -18.06
N GLN A 348 -4.09 12.99 -18.37
CA GLN A 348 -2.78 13.52 -18.79
C GLN A 348 -2.51 13.31 -20.29
N ASN A 349 -3.12 12.30 -20.92
CA ASN A 349 -2.96 12.04 -22.34
C ASN A 349 -4.09 12.71 -23.14
N ARG A 350 -3.80 13.88 -23.70
CA ARG A 350 -4.69 14.64 -24.59
C ARG A 350 -4.28 14.55 -26.06
N ARG A 351 -3.48 13.53 -26.41
CA ARG A 351 -3.04 13.30 -27.78
C ARG A 351 -4.19 12.95 -28.71
N THR A 352 -4.07 13.35 -29.97
CA THR A 352 -5.02 13.05 -31.04
C THR A 352 -4.44 12.14 -32.11
N ASP A 353 -3.19 11.69 -31.93
CA ASP A 353 -2.50 10.72 -32.78
C ASP A 353 -2.77 9.26 -32.33
N GLU A 354 -2.03 8.32 -32.91
CA GLU A 354 -2.15 6.87 -32.65
C GLU A 354 -1.84 6.46 -31.18
N TYR A 355 -1.27 7.36 -30.35
CA TYR A 355 -0.97 7.15 -28.94
C TYR A 355 -1.97 7.83 -27.99
N GLY A 356 -3.08 8.35 -28.51
CA GLY A 356 -4.11 9.06 -27.76
C GLY A 356 -5.53 8.63 -28.05
N GLY A 357 -6.52 9.28 -27.42
CA GLY A 357 -7.92 9.02 -27.64
C GLY A 357 -8.43 7.72 -27.01
N SER A 358 -8.60 6.65 -27.78
CA SER A 358 -9.17 5.38 -27.29
C SER A 358 -8.27 4.66 -26.28
N PRO A 359 -8.82 3.83 -25.37
CA PRO A 359 -8.00 3.01 -24.48
C PRO A 359 -7.00 2.13 -25.22
N GLY A 360 -7.37 1.57 -26.39
CA GLY A 360 -6.47 0.76 -27.21
C GLY A 360 -5.25 1.55 -27.69
N ASN A 361 -5.46 2.76 -28.20
CA ASN A 361 -4.37 3.63 -28.67
C ASN A 361 -3.42 4.05 -27.52
N ARG A 362 -3.96 4.26 -26.30
CA ARG A 362 -3.14 4.63 -25.16
C ARG A 362 -2.30 3.47 -24.60
N LEU A 363 -2.59 2.24 -25.01
CA LEU A 363 -1.85 1.03 -24.65
C LEU A 363 -0.78 0.63 -25.69
N CYS A 364 -0.82 1.24 -26.86
CA CYS A 364 0.19 1.09 -27.90
C CYS A 364 1.40 1.97 -27.62
#